data_bbe20207e334c43ac45829d89077a7bd
#
_entry.id   bbe20207e334c43ac45829d89077a7bd
#
_cell.length_a   1.000
_cell.length_b   1.000
_cell.length_c   1.000
_cell.angle_alpha   90.00
_cell.angle_beta   90.00
_cell.angle_gamma   90.00
#
_symmetry.space_group_name_H-M   'P 1'
#
loop_
_entity.id
_entity.type
_entity.pdbx_description
1 polymer ?
#
loop_
_entity_poly.entity_id
_entity_poly.type
_entity_poly.pdbx_seq_one_letter_code
_entity_poly.pdbx_strand_id
1 'polypeptide(L)' 'MHIGTLVSVNPDNTMECHLKDALRLWKWTDGGLSLSAVAHNGIKGGRLNRTDEVTLTNAIEYIPTTPEAEATYVKFIED' A
#
# COMPACT_ATOMS: atom_id res chain seq x y z
N MET A 1 0.62 -2.54 6.52
CA MET A 1 1.06 -2.25 5.14
C MET A 1 0.27 -1.08 4.59
N HIS A 2 0.94 -0.15 3.93
CA HIS A 2 0.29 1.02 3.34
C HIS A 2 0.47 1.02 1.82
N ILE A 3 -0.57 1.43 1.12
CA ILE A 3 -0.58 1.56 -0.33
C ILE A 3 -1.02 2.99 -0.64
N GLY A 4 -0.31 3.68 -1.50
CA GLY A 4 -0.68 5.05 -1.83
C GLY A 4 0.24 5.66 -2.86
N THR A 5 -0.02 6.92 -3.19
CA THR A 5 0.83 7.68 -4.08
C THR A 5 1.97 8.31 -3.28
N LEU A 6 3.20 7.95 -3.64
CA LEU A 6 4.38 8.50 -2.98
C LEU A 6 4.56 9.97 -3.37
N VAL A 7 4.48 10.86 -2.40
CA VAL A 7 4.66 12.30 -2.60
C VAL A 7 6.11 12.69 -2.43
N SER A 8 6.74 12.21 -1.37
CA SER A 8 8.13 12.55 -1.08
C SER A 8 8.77 11.53 -0.15
N VAL A 9 10.08 11.47 -0.22
CA VAL A 9 10.92 10.69 0.70
C VAL A 9 11.93 11.66 1.29
N ASN A 10 12.14 11.58 2.61
CA ASN A 10 13.13 12.42 3.26
C ASN A 10 14.54 12.04 2.76
N PRO A 11 15.28 12.96 2.12
CA PRO A 11 16.61 12.64 1.58
C PRO A 11 17.63 12.29 2.66
N ASP A 12 17.43 12.75 3.89
CA ASP A 12 18.34 12.48 5.02
C ASP A 12 17.96 11.20 5.76
N ASN A 13 16.73 10.73 5.60
CA ASN A 13 16.25 9.50 6.21
C ASN A 13 15.21 8.85 5.30
N THR A 14 15.64 7.95 4.45
CA THR A 14 14.78 7.29 3.46
C THR A 14 13.71 6.39 4.06
N MET A 15 13.73 6.18 5.37
CA MET A 15 12.65 5.48 6.09
C MET A 15 11.43 6.37 6.32
N GLU A 16 11.59 7.69 6.17
CA GLU A 16 10.48 8.64 6.23
C GLU A 16 9.94 8.91 4.84
N CYS A 17 8.64 8.73 4.66
CA CYS A 17 7.98 9.07 3.41
C CYS A 17 6.58 9.59 3.66
N HIS A 18 6.08 10.35 2.69
CA HIS A 18 4.73 10.89 2.71
C HIS A 18 3.91 10.29 1.56
N LEU A 19 2.76 9.75 1.88
CA LEU A 19 1.83 9.18 0.90
C LEU A 19 0.54 9.99 0.90
N LYS A 20 -0.09 10.10 -0.27
CA LYS A 20 -1.44 10.63 -0.41
C LYS A 20 -2.35 9.57 -0.98
N ASP A 21 -3.66 9.74 -0.83
CA ASP A 21 -4.68 8.78 -1.26
C ASP A 21 -4.35 7.38 -0.75
N ALA A 22 -3.88 7.32 0.50
CA ALA A 22 -3.32 6.11 1.05
C ALA A 22 -4.39 5.18 1.60
N LEU A 23 -4.10 3.89 1.52
CA LEU A 23 -4.91 2.82 2.07
C LEU A 23 -4.06 2.05 3.06
N ARG A 24 -4.68 1.64 4.17
CA ARG A 24 -4.05 0.71 5.11
C ARG A 24 -4.60 -0.68 4.83
N LEU A 25 -3.73 -1.57 4.38
CA LEU A 25 -4.05 -2.98 4.16
C LEU A 25 -3.60 -3.77 5.38
N TRP A 26 -4.54 -4.37 6.07
CA TRP A 26 -4.24 -5.09 7.30
C TRP A 26 -4.66 -6.56 7.27
N LYS A 27 -5.32 -7.00 6.20
CA LYS A 27 -5.64 -8.40 5.96
C LYS A 27 -5.86 -8.62 4.47
N TRP A 28 -5.33 -9.71 3.92
CA TRP A 28 -5.59 -10.07 2.53
C TRP A 28 -5.56 -11.59 2.35
N THR A 29 -6.23 -12.06 1.28
CA THR A 29 -6.26 -13.47 0.90
C THR A 29 -5.94 -13.60 -0.60
N ASP A 30 -5.34 -14.72 -0.95
CA ASP A 30 -5.06 -15.10 -2.35
C ASP A 30 -4.25 -14.08 -3.17
N GLY A 31 -3.59 -13.15 -2.52
CA GLY A 31 -2.65 -12.22 -3.14
C GLY A 31 -1.24 -12.77 -3.21
N GLY A 32 -1.06 -14.00 -2.75
CA GLY A 32 0.25 -14.60 -2.56
C GLY A 32 0.76 -14.35 -1.14
N LEU A 33 1.83 -15.01 -0.79
CA LEU A 33 2.40 -14.96 0.56
C LEU A 33 3.34 -13.78 0.76
N SER A 34 3.80 -13.14 -0.32
CA SER A 34 4.76 -12.06 -0.24
C SER A 34 4.12 -10.71 -0.56
N LEU A 35 4.72 -9.64 -0.03
CA LEU A 35 4.31 -8.27 -0.35
C LEU A 35 4.52 -7.97 -1.84
N SER A 36 5.55 -8.54 -2.45
CA SER A 36 5.79 -8.37 -3.88
C SER A 36 4.67 -8.96 -4.72
N ALA A 37 4.15 -10.11 -4.35
CA ALA A 37 3.01 -10.72 -5.05
C ALA A 37 1.76 -9.85 -4.92
N VAL A 38 1.50 -9.31 -3.73
CA VAL A 38 0.39 -8.37 -3.51
C VAL A 38 0.54 -7.13 -4.39
N ALA A 39 1.74 -6.57 -4.48
CA ALA A 39 2.00 -5.38 -5.29
C ALA A 39 1.80 -5.61 -6.78
N HIS A 40 2.13 -6.79 -7.30
CA HIS A 40 2.05 -7.11 -8.72
C HIS A 40 0.71 -7.69 -9.14
N ASN A 41 0.14 -8.57 -8.32
CA ASN A 41 -1.05 -9.33 -8.67
C ASN A 41 -2.34 -8.85 -7.98
N GLY A 42 -2.20 -8.05 -6.92
CA GLY A 42 -3.33 -7.62 -6.14
C GLY A 42 -3.82 -8.67 -5.16
N ILE A 43 -5.05 -8.51 -4.71
CA ILE A 43 -5.67 -9.39 -3.70
C ILE A 43 -7.03 -9.87 -4.19
N LYS A 44 -7.48 -11.01 -3.70
CA LYS A 44 -8.81 -11.55 -4.00
C LYS A 44 -9.77 -11.40 -2.84
N GLY A 45 -9.29 -10.98 -1.69
CA GLY A 45 -10.08 -10.67 -0.51
C GLY A 45 -9.20 -9.95 0.49
N GLY A 46 -9.80 -9.22 1.42
CA GLY A 46 -9.03 -8.53 2.42
C GLY A 46 -9.81 -7.40 3.06
N ARG A 47 -9.12 -6.61 3.87
CA ARG A 47 -9.69 -5.48 4.58
C ARG A 47 -8.74 -4.30 4.48
N LEU A 48 -9.25 -3.20 3.95
CA LEU A 48 -8.51 -1.95 3.80
C LEU A 48 -9.35 -0.79 4.33
N ASN A 49 -8.67 0.22 4.87
CA ASN A 49 -9.28 1.47 5.26
C ASN A 49 -8.55 2.63 4.58
N ARG A 50 -9.27 3.70 4.28
CA ARG A 50 -8.65 4.91 3.77
C ARG A 50 -7.95 5.62 4.92
N THR A 51 -6.72 6.04 4.69
CA THR A 51 -5.97 6.87 5.63
C THR A 51 -5.72 8.27 5.06
N ASP A 52 -6.13 8.50 3.82
CA ASP A 52 -5.92 9.74 3.05
C ASP A 52 -4.45 10.11 2.94
N GLU A 53 -3.95 11.01 3.77
CA GLU A 53 -2.53 11.32 3.84
C GLU A 53 -1.91 10.64 5.04
N VAL A 54 -0.73 10.09 4.87
CA VAL A 54 0.02 9.48 5.95
C VAL A 54 1.51 9.73 5.76
N THR A 55 2.17 10.04 6.87
CA THR A 55 3.63 10.12 6.92
C THR A 55 4.14 8.89 7.64
N LEU A 56 4.91 8.08 6.92
CA LEU A 56 5.55 6.90 7.49
C LEU A 56 6.94 7.28 7.97
N THR A 57 7.29 6.85 9.18
CA THR A 57 8.58 7.17 9.77
C THR A 57 9.54 5.98 9.82
N ASN A 58 9.07 4.82 9.42
CA ASN A 58 9.83 3.58 9.51
C ASN A 58 9.56 2.65 8.32
N ALA A 59 9.53 3.23 7.12
CA ALA A 59 9.37 2.46 5.89
C ALA A 59 10.69 1.80 5.53
N ILE A 60 10.67 0.49 5.40
CA ILE A 60 11.88 -0.29 5.13
C ILE A 60 11.94 -0.80 3.70
N GLU A 61 10.84 -0.69 2.95
CA GLU A 61 10.77 -1.20 1.60
C GLU A 61 9.70 -0.46 0.81
N TYR A 62 9.99 -0.15 -0.44
CA TYR A 62 9.07 0.45 -1.39
C TYR A 62 8.90 -0.47 -2.58
N ILE A 63 7.69 -0.93 -2.83
CA ILE A 63 7.39 -1.84 -3.93
C ILE A 63 6.40 -1.16 -4.88
N PRO A 64 6.76 -0.94 -6.14
CA PRO A 64 5.81 -0.41 -7.12
C PRO A 64 4.64 -1.36 -7.33
N THR A 65 3.44 -0.79 -7.40
CA THR A 65 2.23 -1.56 -7.68
C THR A 65 1.88 -1.49 -9.16
N THR A 66 1.16 -2.50 -9.65
CA THR A 66 0.65 -2.51 -11.02
C THR A 66 -0.77 -1.94 -11.06
N PRO A 67 -1.22 -1.38 -12.22
CA PRO A 67 -2.61 -0.94 -12.35
C PRO A 67 -3.62 -2.06 -12.10
N GLU A 68 -3.29 -3.28 -12.50
CA GLU A 68 -4.13 -4.46 -12.27
C GLU A 68 -4.27 -4.75 -10.77
N ALA A 69 -3.18 -4.67 -10.03
CA ALA A 69 -3.20 -4.87 -8.59
C ALA A 69 -3.99 -3.76 -7.89
N GLU A 70 -3.78 -2.51 -8.29
CA GLU A 70 -4.49 -1.36 -7.72
C GLU A 70 -6.01 -1.48 -7.87
N ALA A 71 -6.47 -2.00 -9.01
CA ALA A 71 -7.89 -2.22 -9.26
C ALA A 71 -8.51 -3.23 -8.29
N THR A 72 -7.74 -4.16 -7.75
CA THR A 72 -8.25 -5.13 -6.78
C THR A 72 -8.43 -4.54 -5.40
N TYR A 73 -7.56 -3.61 -4.99
CA TYR A 73 -7.59 -3.05 -3.64
C TYR A 73 -8.88 -2.27 -3.36
N VAL A 74 -9.34 -1.50 -4.34
CA VAL A 74 -10.52 -0.63 -4.15
C VAL A 74 -11.80 -1.43 -3.90
N LYS A 75 -11.82 -2.71 -4.24
CA LYS A 75 -12.99 -3.57 -4.02
C LYS A 75 -13.21 -3.90 -2.56
N PHE A 76 -12.19 -3.76 -1.73
CA PHE A 76 -12.21 -4.22 -0.34
C PHE A 76 -12.02 -3.10 0.68
N ILE A 77 -12.20 -1.87 0.26
CA ILE A 77 -12.10 -0.72 1.17
C ILE A 77 -13.32 -0.69 2.08
N GLU A 78 -13.07 -0.63 3.39
CA GLU A 78 -14.09 -0.61 4.43
C GLU A 78 -14.19 0.78 5.07
N ASP A 79 -14.81 1.71 4.43
CA ASP A 79 -15.00 3.05 5.03
C ASP A 79 -16.37 3.17 5.68
#